data_7d9d92f04b14f4029272c1fb78bbb968
#
_entry.id   7d9d92f04b14f4029272c1fb78bbb968
#
_cell.length_a   1.000
_cell.length_b   1.000
_cell.length_c   1.000
_cell.angle_alpha   90.00
_cell.angle_beta   90.00
_cell.angle_gamma   90.00
#
_symmetry.space_group_name_H-M   'P 1'
#
loop_
_entity.id
_entity.type
_entity.pdbx_description
1 polymer ?
#
loop_
_entity_poly.entity_id
_entity_poly.type
_entity_poly.pdbx_seq_one_letter_code
_entity_poly.pdbx_strand_id
1 'polypeptide(L)'
;MKALHKAALIGVALALYSTASSAQLTNQGMLDQVVTEFATRATSWQAVVMNAAMFLFWTLGTISLVFTFGFMALRKADIGEFFAEFIRFILFFGFFLWLLRNGPAFANSIIQSLARIGEQASGVASVTPSGIVDIGFMILKQAFSNSSIWSPVDSFIGVALSLGILILLAVVAINMLLLLVSGWLLMYAGIFFLGFGGSRWTSDMAINYYKTVL
;
A
#
# COMPACT_ATOMS: atom_id res chain seq x y z
N MET A 1 -40.99 11.47 46.11
CA MET A 1 -39.67 11.80 45.54
C MET A 1 -38.88 10.60 45.02
N LYS A 2 -38.76 9.45 45.72
CA LYS A 2 -37.99 8.27 45.26
C LYS A 2 -38.52 7.62 43.95
N ALA A 3 -39.84 7.65 43.69
CA ALA A 3 -40.43 7.07 42.47
C ALA A 3 -40.10 7.93 41.20
N LEU A 4 -40.05 9.24 41.35
CA LEU A 4 -39.72 10.16 40.25
C LEU A 4 -38.28 10.04 39.79
N HIS A 5 -37.34 9.81 40.73
CA HIS A 5 -35.91 9.59 40.41
C HIS A 5 -35.70 8.25 39.72
N LYS A 6 -36.43 7.20 40.09
CA LYS A 6 -36.38 5.90 39.41
C LYS A 6 -36.95 5.99 38.00
N ALA A 7 -38.04 6.68 37.79
CA ALA A 7 -38.59 6.89 36.44
C ALA A 7 -37.68 7.71 35.56
N ALA A 8 -37.01 8.76 36.11
CA ALA A 8 -36.03 9.53 35.36
C ALA A 8 -34.78 8.70 34.97
N LEU A 9 -34.29 7.88 35.88
CA LEU A 9 -33.14 6.98 35.59
C LEU A 9 -33.50 5.93 34.52
N ILE A 10 -34.69 5.37 34.55
CA ILE A 10 -35.18 4.41 33.53
C ILE A 10 -35.38 5.14 32.20
N GLY A 11 -35.87 6.39 32.18
CA GLY A 11 -36.01 7.18 30.98
C GLY A 11 -34.65 7.55 30.34
N VAL A 12 -33.66 7.90 31.15
CA VAL A 12 -32.28 8.16 30.66
C VAL A 12 -31.65 6.91 30.16
N ALA A 13 -31.80 5.76 30.84
CA ALA A 13 -31.30 4.48 30.37
C ALA A 13 -31.95 4.03 29.06
N LEU A 14 -33.26 4.23 28.90
CA LEU A 14 -33.98 3.97 27.66
C LEU A 14 -33.55 4.89 26.51
N ALA A 15 -33.35 6.18 26.81
CA ALA A 15 -32.85 7.14 25.83
C ALA A 15 -31.44 6.83 25.39
N LEU A 16 -30.53 6.42 26.29
CA LEU A 16 -29.19 5.94 25.94
C LEU A 16 -29.22 4.63 25.14
N TYR A 17 -30.17 3.74 25.41
CA TYR A 17 -30.37 2.52 24.65
C TYR A 17 -30.90 2.78 23.23
N SER A 18 -31.80 3.76 23.07
CA SER A 18 -32.34 4.12 21.74
C SER A 18 -31.33 4.84 20.87
N THR A 19 -30.45 5.66 21.44
CA THR A 19 -29.35 6.30 20.69
C THR A 19 -28.24 5.30 20.29
N ALA A 20 -28.01 4.26 21.13
CA ALA A 20 -27.09 3.19 20.79
C ALA A 20 -27.59 2.30 19.63
N SER A 21 -28.93 2.14 19.50
CA SER A 21 -29.53 1.36 18.39
C SER A 21 -29.47 2.10 17.05
N SER A 22 -29.31 3.42 17.03
CA SER A 22 -29.23 4.23 15.81
C SER A 22 -27.78 4.51 15.35
N ALA A 23 -26.81 4.22 16.20
CA ALA A 23 -25.41 4.20 15.80
C ALA A 23 -25.16 2.89 15.06
N GLN A 24 -25.73 2.72 13.88
CA GLN A 24 -25.12 1.87 12.86
C GLN A 24 -23.75 2.48 12.59
N LEU A 25 -22.74 1.96 13.24
CA LEU A 25 -21.36 2.16 12.85
C LEU A 25 -21.22 1.51 11.47
N THR A 26 -21.70 2.19 10.45
CA THR A 26 -21.43 1.90 9.04
C THR A 26 -19.98 2.27 8.78
N ASN A 27 -19.08 1.56 9.44
CA ASN A 27 -17.65 1.69 9.20
C ASN A 27 -17.21 0.75 8.08
N GLN A 28 -18.19 0.11 7.41
CA GLN A 28 -17.97 -0.80 6.30
C GLN A 28 -17.28 -0.04 5.17
N GLY A 29 -16.03 -0.38 4.94
CA GLY A 29 -15.25 0.14 3.83
C GLY A 29 -14.60 1.51 4.03
N MET A 30 -14.65 2.16 5.20
CA MET A 30 -14.01 3.47 5.41
C MET A 30 -12.49 3.39 5.20
N LEU A 31 -11.84 2.38 5.73
CA LEU A 31 -10.39 2.18 5.52
C LEU A 31 -10.09 1.87 4.05
N ASP A 32 -10.95 1.10 3.39
CA ASP A 32 -10.81 0.78 1.96
C ASP A 32 -11.06 2.01 1.09
N GLN A 33 -11.94 2.93 1.49
CA GLN A 33 -12.13 4.22 0.84
C GLN A 33 -10.86 5.07 0.94
N VAL A 34 -10.21 5.12 2.11
CA VAL A 34 -8.94 5.83 2.28
C VAL A 34 -7.86 5.23 1.36
N VAL A 35 -7.76 3.91 1.28
CA VAL A 35 -6.82 3.22 0.37
C VAL A 35 -7.12 3.59 -1.08
N THR A 36 -8.38 3.54 -1.50
CA THR A 36 -8.80 3.83 -2.88
C THR A 36 -8.56 5.30 -3.24
N GLU A 37 -8.92 6.23 -2.36
CA GLU A 37 -8.68 7.66 -2.57
C GLU A 37 -7.17 7.96 -2.67
N PHE A 38 -6.37 7.35 -1.79
CA PHE A 38 -4.93 7.48 -1.84
C PHE A 38 -4.33 6.90 -3.12
N ALA A 39 -4.76 5.70 -3.54
CA ALA A 39 -4.33 5.06 -4.78
C ALA A 39 -4.67 5.94 -5.99
N THR A 40 -5.86 6.53 -6.03
CA THR A 40 -6.32 7.43 -7.10
C THR A 40 -5.45 8.70 -7.15
N ARG A 41 -5.16 9.31 -6.02
CA ARG A 41 -4.28 10.48 -5.95
C ARG A 41 -2.83 10.14 -6.28
N ALA A 42 -2.32 9.02 -5.80
CA ALA A 42 -0.98 8.55 -6.13
C ALA A 42 -0.82 8.31 -7.64
N THR A 43 -1.85 7.76 -8.30
CA THR A 43 -1.86 7.57 -9.76
C THR A 43 -1.80 8.91 -10.51
N SER A 44 -2.42 9.98 -9.99
CA SER A 44 -2.33 11.30 -10.63
C SER A 44 -0.91 11.88 -10.62
N TRP A 45 -0.10 11.52 -9.63
CA TRP A 45 1.31 11.93 -9.57
C TRP A 45 2.20 11.17 -10.54
N GLN A 46 1.78 9.98 -10.94
CA GLN A 46 2.56 9.12 -11.83
C GLN A 46 2.99 9.84 -13.09
N ALA A 47 2.09 10.58 -13.75
CA ALA A 47 2.41 11.30 -14.99
C ALA A 47 3.48 12.37 -14.78
N VAL A 48 3.39 13.13 -13.69
CA VAL A 48 4.33 14.19 -13.36
C VAL A 48 5.71 13.61 -13.03
N VAL A 49 5.74 12.59 -12.17
CA VAL A 49 6.97 11.92 -11.75
C VAL A 49 7.61 11.19 -12.94
N MET A 50 6.81 10.55 -13.80
CA MET A 50 7.28 9.88 -15.00
C MET A 50 7.95 10.86 -15.98
N ASN A 51 7.35 12.03 -16.20
CA ASN A 51 7.93 13.05 -17.07
C ASN A 51 9.27 13.55 -16.52
N ALA A 52 9.35 13.80 -15.21
CA ALA A 52 10.59 14.20 -14.56
C ALA A 52 11.66 13.10 -14.65
N ALA A 53 11.29 11.85 -14.41
CA ALA A 53 12.16 10.68 -14.52
C ALA A 53 12.66 10.47 -15.95
N MET A 54 11.79 10.63 -16.95
CA MET A 54 12.17 10.55 -18.37
C MET A 54 13.13 11.66 -18.77
N PHE A 55 12.90 12.89 -18.31
CA PHE A 55 13.83 13.98 -18.54
C PHE A 55 15.21 13.69 -17.95
N LEU A 56 15.25 13.24 -16.69
CA LEU A 56 16.48 12.85 -16.02
C LEU A 56 17.19 11.71 -16.76
N PHE A 57 16.44 10.69 -17.15
CA PHE A 57 16.95 9.52 -17.88
C PHE A 57 17.63 9.91 -19.19
N TRP A 58 16.96 10.71 -20.02
CA TRP A 58 17.52 11.16 -21.29
C TRP A 58 18.72 12.07 -21.11
N THR A 59 18.69 12.97 -20.13
CA THR A 59 19.81 13.86 -19.81
C THR A 59 21.04 13.06 -19.40
N LEU A 60 20.89 12.15 -18.46
CA LEU A 60 21.98 11.28 -17.99
C LEU A 60 22.47 10.33 -19.09
N GLY A 61 21.55 9.82 -19.90
CA GLY A 61 21.87 8.96 -21.03
C GLY A 61 22.70 9.68 -22.08
N THR A 62 22.33 10.91 -22.40
CA THR A 62 23.08 11.74 -23.34
C THR A 62 24.50 12.06 -22.82
N ILE A 63 24.60 12.44 -21.55
CA ILE A 63 25.89 12.68 -20.89
C ILE A 63 26.74 11.40 -20.93
N SER A 64 26.17 10.28 -20.53
CA SER A 64 26.84 8.97 -20.52
C SER A 64 27.33 8.57 -21.93
N LEU A 65 26.51 8.79 -22.95
CA LEU A 65 26.85 8.52 -24.34
C LEU A 65 28.03 9.40 -24.78
N VAL A 66 27.96 10.71 -24.55
CA VAL A 66 29.01 11.64 -24.94
C VAL A 66 30.34 11.29 -24.27
N PHE A 67 30.33 11.01 -22.98
CA PHE A 67 31.56 10.62 -22.27
C PHE A 67 32.10 9.27 -22.78
N THR A 68 31.26 8.26 -22.92
CA THR A 68 31.69 6.92 -23.35
C THR A 68 32.34 7.00 -24.75
N PHE A 69 31.62 7.55 -25.70
CA PHE A 69 32.13 7.61 -27.09
C PHE A 69 33.17 8.70 -27.31
N GLY A 70 33.10 9.81 -26.57
CA GLY A 70 34.12 10.85 -26.57
C GLY A 70 35.49 10.33 -26.13
N PHE A 71 35.53 9.57 -25.02
CA PHE A 71 36.79 8.95 -24.57
C PHE A 71 37.29 7.90 -25.55
N MET A 72 36.39 7.13 -26.19
CA MET A 72 36.78 6.13 -27.21
C MET A 72 37.40 6.81 -28.44
N ALA A 73 36.81 7.93 -28.88
CA ALA A 73 37.37 8.71 -29.99
C ALA A 73 38.77 9.28 -29.66
N LEU A 74 38.96 9.81 -28.45
CA LEU A 74 40.26 10.34 -27.98
C LEU A 74 41.32 9.21 -27.86
N ARG A 75 40.95 8.00 -27.48
CA ARG A 75 41.84 6.85 -27.38
C ARG A 75 42.16 6.23 -28.76
N LYS A 76 41.53 6.67 -29.83
CA LYS A 76 41.60 6.05 -31.17
C LYS A 76 41.20 4.56 -31.11
N ALA A 77 40.11 4.25 -30.40
CA ALA A 77 39.61 2.90 -30.29
C ALA A 77 39.33 2.27 -31.66
N ASP A 78 39.54 0.97 -31.78
CA ASP A 78 39.25 0.22 -33.01
C ASP A 78 37.75 0.21 -33.30
N ILE A 79 37.38 0.08 -34.57
CA ILE A 79 35.98 0.03 -35.01
C ILE A 79 35.22 -1.13 -34.33
N GLY A 80 35.87 -2.27 -34.13
CA GLY A 80 35.29 -3.42 -33.43
C GLY A 80 34.95 -3.10 -31.97
N GLU A 81 35.85 -2.42 -31.26
CA GLU A 81 35.64 -1.97 -29.88
C GLU A 81 34.48 -0.95 -29.81
N PHE A 82 34.43 -0.03 -30.78
CA PHE A 82 33.33 0.94 -30.84
C PHE A 82 31.97 0.29 -30.99
N PHE A 83 31.82 -0.66 -31.93
CA PHE A 83 30.56 -1.37 -32.12
C PHE A 83 30.18 -2.24 -30.91
N ALA A 84 31.13 -2.91 -30.28
CA ALA A 84 30.89 -3.70 -29.10
C ALA A 84 30.35 -2.84 -27.95
N GLU A 85 30.96 -1.69 -27.70
CA GLU A 85 30.52 -0.77 -26.65
C GLU A 85 29.18 -0.09 -26.99
N PHE A 86 28.94 0.18 -28.27
CA PHE A 86 27.65 0.74 -28.74
C PHE A 86 26.50 -0.24 -28.50
N ILE A 87 26.68 -1.52 -28.84
CA ILE A 87 25.68 -2.55 -28.59
C ILE A 87 25.43 -2.70 -27.07
N ARG A 88 26.49 -2.72 -26.27
CA ARG A 88 26.39 -2.80 -24.81
C ARG A 88 25.64 -1.59 -24.23
N PHE A 89 25.92 -0.39 -24.76
CA PHE A 89 25.21 0.83 -24.36
C PHE A 89 23.73 0.75 -24.71
N ILE A 90 23.37 0.35 -25.93
CA ILE A 90 21.98 0.24 -26.36
C ILE A 90 21.21 -0.78 -25.52
N LEU A 91 21.82 -1.95 -25.25
CA LEU A 91 21.18 -2.98 -24.43
C LEU A 91 20.93 -2.47 -23.00
N PHE A 92 21.94 -1.85 -22.40
CA PHE A 92 21.82 -1.27 -21.06
C PHE A 92 20.77 -0.15 -21.02
N PHE A 93 20.88 0.82 -21.91
CA PHE A 93 19.97 1.96 -21.98
C PHE A 93 18.53 1.52 -22.31
N GLY A 94 18.38 0.62 -23.28
CA GLY A 94 17.09 0.05 -23.66
C GLY A 94 16.41 -0.71 -22.53
N PHE A 95 17.17 -1.51 -21.77
CA PHE A 95 16.67 -2.23 -20.61
C PHE A 95 16.13 -1.25 -19.53
N PHE A 96 16.90 -0.24 -19.14
CA PHE A 96 16.45 0.72 -18.14
C PHE A 96 15.32 1.61 -18.65
N LEU A 97 15.27 1.94 -19.94
CA LEU A 97 14.16 2.66 -20.55
C LEU A 97 12.86 1.84 -20.52
N TRP A 98 12.98 0.55 -20.83
CA TRP A 98 11.84 -0.38 -20.71
C TRP A 98 11.38 -0.49 -19.26
N LEU A 99 12.32 -0.63 -18.33
CA LEU A 99 12.05 -0.71 -16.91
C LEU A 99 11.36 0.57 -16.38
N LEU A 100 11.84 1.74 -16.81
CA LEU A 100 11.25 3.03 -16.47
C LEU A 100 9.78 3.13 -16.94
N ARG A 101 9.52 2.71 -18.18
CA ARG A 101 8.17 2.78 -18.75
C ARG A 101 7.19 1.76 -18.18
N ASN A 102 7.67 0.58 -17.85
CA ASN A 102 6.84 -0.55 -17.44
C ASN A 102 6.95 -0.87 -15.94
N GLY A 103 7.85 -0.20 -15.22
CA GLY A 103 8.16 -0.50 -13.83
C GLY A 103 6.95 -0.55 -12.90
N PRO A 104 6.07 0.46 -12.89
CA PRO A 104 4.87 0.44 -12.06
C PRO A 104 3.93 -0.71 -12.38
N ALA A 105 3.70 -0.98 -13.66
CA ALA A 105 2.85 -2.09 -14.10
C ALA A 105 3.46 -3.45 -13.72
N PHE A 106 4.77 -3.59 -13.86
CA PHE A 106 5.51 -4.79 -13.49
C PHE A 106 5.47 -5.04 -11.98
N ALA A 107 5.74 -4.01 -11.15
CA ALA A 107 5.66 -4.11 -9.71
C ALA A 107 4.24 -4.47 -9.24
N ASN A 108 3.21 -3.81 -9.80
CA ASN A 108 1.81 -4.10 -9.50
C ASN A 108 1.43 -5.55 -9.87
N SER A 109 1.90 -6.05 -11.00
CA SER A 109 1.66 -7.44 -11.42
C SER A 109 2.26 -8.46 -10.45
N ILE A 110 3.46 -8.19 -9.91
CA ILE A 110 4.10 -9.04 -8.90
C ILE A 110 3.29 -9.03 -7.60
N ILE A 111 2.92 -7.83 -7.10
CA ILE A 111 2.13 -7.68 -5.88
C ILE A 111 0.79 -8.43 -6.01
N GLN A 112 0.09 -8.26 -7.13
CA GLN A 112 -1.17 -8.95 -7.37
C GLN A 112 -1.00 -10.47 -7.48
N SER A 113 0.09 -10.94 -8.07
CA SER A 113 0.38 -12.37 -8.16
C SER A 113 0.64 -12.97 -6.78
N LEU A 114 1.40 -12.28 -5.93
CA LEU A 114 1.64 -12.70 -4.55
C LEU A 114 0.35 -12.69 -3.71
N ALA A 115 -0.49 -11.66 -3.89
CA ALA A 115 -1.80 -11.61 -3.23
C ALA A 115 -2.68 -12.81 -3.61
N ARG A 116 -2.75 -13.16 -4.91
CA ARG A 116 -3.50 -14.34 -5.39
C ARG A 116 -2.96 -15.65 -4.81
N ILE A 117 -1.63 -15.80 -4.73
CA ILE A 117 -1.02 -16.96 -4.09
C ILE A 117 -1.42 -17.02 -2.62
N GLY A 118 -1.41 -15.88 -1.91
CA GLY A 118 -1.85 -15.79 -0.53
C GLY A 118 -3.32 -16.20 -0.34
N GLU A 119 -4.22 -15.72 -1.23
CA GLU A 119 -5.63 -16.10 -1.25
C GLU A 119 -5.82 -17.62 -1.46
N GLN A 120 -5.11 -18.17 -2.45
CA GLN A 120 -5.19 -19.61 -2.75
C GLN A 120 -4.63 -20.48 -1.61
N ALA A 121 -3.55 -20.03 -0.97
CA ALA A 121 -2.93 -20.76 0.12
C ALA A 121 -3.74 -20.72 1.42
N SER A 122 -4.37 -19.57 1.71
CA SER A 122 -5.18 -19.39 2.93
C SER A 122 -6.62 -19.84 2.79
N GLY A 123 -7.15 -19.97 1.56
CA GLY A 123 -8.56 -20.21 1.30
C GLY A 123 -9.48 -19.04 1.67
N VAL A 124 -8.91 -17.90 2.02
CA VAL A 124 -9.66 -16.68 2.40
C VAL A 124 -9.59 -15.70 1.23
N ALA A 125 -10.75 -15.26 0.74
CA ALA A 125 -10.83 -14.21 -0.27
C ALA A 125 -10.19 -12.92 0.24
N SER A 126 -9.75 -12.04 -0.67
CA SER A 126 -8.91 -10.86 -0.41
C SER A 126 -9.19 -10.18 0.94
N VAL A 127 -8.19 -10.21 1.80
CA VAL A 127 -8.27 -9.58 3.12
C VAL A 127 -8.04 -8.08 2.95
N THR A 128 -9.08 -7.28 3.21
CA THR A 128 -8.98 -5.82 3.19
C THR A 128 -8.83 -5.28 4.62
N PRO A 129 -8.23 -4.09 4.80
CA PRO A 129 -8.15 -3.45 6.11
C PRO A 129 -9.50 -3.28 6.79
N SER A 130 -10.55 -2.92 6.04
CA SER A 130 -11.92 -2.84 6.55
C SER A 130 -12.45 -4.21 6.94
N GLY A 131 -12.23 -5.25 6.13
CA GLY A 131 -12.70 -6.60 6.40
C GLY A 131 -12.15 -7.18 7.72
N ILE A 132 -10.90 -6.85 8.06
CA ILE A 132 -10.30 -7.25 9.35
C ILE A 132 -11.06 -6.61 10.52
N VAL A 133 -11.38 -5.31 10.42
CA VAL A 133 -12.13 -4.59 11.46
C VAL A 133 -13.56 -5.11 11.55
N ASP A 134 -14.20 -5.39 10.41
CA ASP A 134 -15.57 -5.92 10.36
C ASP A 134 -15.69 -7.28 11.07
N ILE A 135 -14.68 -8.16 10.96
CA ILE A 135 -14.61 -9.41 11.72
C ILE A 135 -14.60 -9.10 13.23
N GLY A 136 -13.84 -8.13 13.68
CA GLY A 136 -13.81 -7.70 15.07
C GLY A 136 -15.17 -7.20 15.56
N PHE A 137 -15.87 -6.42 14.75
CA PHE A 137 -17.24 -5.98 15.07
C PHE A 137 -18.25 -7.13 15.10
N MET A 138 -18.13 -8.10 14.20
CA MET A 138 -18.99 -9.30 14.23
C MET A 138 -18.79 -10.09 15.52
N ILE A 139 -17.55 -10.30 15.95
CA ILE A 139 -17.24 -10.99 17.22
C ILE A 139 -17.83 -10.22 18.41
N LEU A 140 -17.66 -8.90 18.43
CA LEU A 140 -18.21 -8.06 19.49
C LEU A 140 -19.73 -8.12 19.51
N LYS A 141 -20.39 -8.01 18.36
CA LYS A 141 -21.85 -8.13 18.23
C LYS A 141 -22.35 -9.49 18.70
N GLN A 142 -21.64 -10.56 18.37
CA GLN A 142 -21.94 -11.91 18.82
C GLN A 142 -21.83 -12.03 20.35
N ALA A 143 -20.80 -11.45 20.96
CA ALA A 143 -20.63 -11.43 22.40
C ALA A 143 -21.79 -10.70 23.09
N PHE A 144 -22.24 -9.57 22.54
CA PHE A 144 -23.42 -8.86 23.05
C PHE A 144 -24.71 -9.66 22.89
N SER A 145 -24.93 -10.32 21.75
CA SER A 145 -26.14 -11.11 21.50
C SER A 145 -26.24 -12.34 22.39
N ASN A 146 -25.10 -12.90 22.79
CA ASN A 146 -25.02 -14.05 23.69
C ASN A 146 -25.00 -13.68 25.19
N SER A 147 -25.03 -12.35 25.49
CA SER A 147 -25.06 -11.87 26.87
C SER A 147 -26.40 -12.26 27.53
N SER A 148 -26.35 -12.88 28.71
CA SER A 148 -27.52 -13.27 29.48
C SER A 148 -27.57 -12.56 30.83
N ILE A 149 -28.74 -12.11 31.19
CA ILE A 149 -28.98 -11.50 32.52
C ILE A 149 -28.78 -12.53 33.64
N TRP A 150 -28.87 -13.82 33.31
CA TRP A 150 -28.74 -14.93 34.26
C TRP A 150 -27.27 -15.29 34.60
N SER A 151 -26.31 -14.86 33.76
CA SER A 151 -24.89 -15.06 34.00
C SER A 151 -24.11 -13.73 33.73
N PRO A 152 -24.23 -12.73 34.62
CA PRO A 152 -23.66 -11.40 34.37
C PRO A 152 -22.14 -11.39 34.32
N VAL A 153 -21.49 -12.28 35.08
CA VAL A 153 -20.00 -12.37 35.09
C VAL A 153 -19.46 -12.91 33.77
N ASP A 154 -20.05 -14.01 33.25
CA ASP A 154 -19.66 -14.61 31.99
C ASP A 154 -19.90 -13.66 30.82
N SER A 155 -21.04 -12.94 30.85
CA SER A 155 -21.37 -11.91 29.86
C SER A 155 -20.38 -10.77 29.86
N PHE A 156 -19.98 -10.29 31.04
CA PHE A 156 -18.97 -9.22 31.14
C PHE A 156 -17.61 -9.68 30.64
N ILE A 157 -17.17 -10.86 31.00
CA ILE A 157 -15.90 -11.44 30.53
C ILE A 157 -15.93 -11.62 29.01
N GLY A 158 -17.02 -12.16 28.45
CA GLY A 158 -17.19 -12.33 27.00
C GLY A 158 -17.10 -11.02 26.21
N VAL A 159 -17.78 -9.98 26.69
CA VAL A 159 -17.73 -8.63 26.07
C VAL A 159 -16.34 -8.01 26.24
N ALA A 160 -15.70 -8.12 27.39
CA ALA A 160 -14.37 -7.57 27.62
C ALA A 160 -13.32 -8.24 26.71
N LEU A 161 -13.37 -9.56 26.56
CA LEU A 161 -12.48 -10.31 25.65
C LEU A 161 -12.72 -9.92 24.19
N SER A 162 -13.99 -9.82 23.76
CA SER A 162 -14.32 -9.44 22.39
C SER A 162 -13.90 -8.01 22.05
N LEU A 163 -13.96 -7.09 23.02
CA LEU A 163 -13.43 -5.74 22.87
C LEU A 163 -11.89 -5.76 22.75
N GLY A 164 -11.20 -6.58 23.52
CA GLY A 164 -9.76 -6.79 23.40
C GLY A 164 -9.37 -7.31 22.00
N ILE A 165 -10.11 -8.29 21.48
CA ILE A 165 -9.92 -8.82 20.12
C ILE A 165 -10.15 -7.72 19.07
N LEU A 166 -11.22 -6.92 19.22
CA LEU A 166 -11.50 -5.81 18.30
C LEU A 166 -10.34 -4.81 18.24
N ILE A 167 -9.76 -4.44 19.39
CA ILE A 167 -8.61 -3.52 19.45
C ILE A 167 -7.41 -4.13 18.74
N LEU A 168 -7.11 -5.40 18.98
CA LEU A 168 -6.00 -6.09 18.30
C LEU A 168 -6.21 -6.12 16.79
N LEU A 169 -7.41 -6.45 16.31
CA LEU A 169 -7.72 -6.48 14.89
C LEU A 169 -7.66 -5.07 14.27
N ALA A 170 -8.08 -4.05 15.00
CA ALA A 170 -7.94 -2.66 14.55
C ALA A 170 -6.48 -2.25 14.35
N VAL A 171 -5.59 -2.63 15.28
CA VAL A 171 -4.14 -2.39 15.13
C VAL A 171 -3.57 -3.11 13.91
N VAL A 172 -3.98 -4.36 13.67
CA VAL A 172 -3.56 -5.11 12.49
C VAL A 172 -4.05 -4.43 11.20
N ALA A 173 -5.31 -3.99 11.16
CA ALA A 173 -5.90 -3.30 10.02
C ALA A 173 -5.17 -1.97 9.70
N ILE A 174 -4.82 -1.19 10.73
CA ILE A 174 -4.05 0.05 10.57
C ILE A 174 -2.66 -0.24 10.00
N ASN A 175 -1.96 -1.25 10.52
CA ASN A 175 -0.66 -1.65 9.99
C ASN A 175 -0.74 -2.09 8.53
N MET A 176 -1.76 -2.86 8.16
CA MET A 176 -2.02 -3.27 6.78
C MET A 176 -2.29 -2.05 5.87
N LEU A 177 -3.09 -1.10 6.34
CA LEU A 177 -3.35 0.15 5.61
C LEU A 177 -2.06 0.94 5.37
N LEU A 178 -1.20 1.09 6.40
CA LEU A 178 0.08 1.77 6.27
C LEU A 178 1.01 1.08 5.28
N LEU A 179 1.03 -0.25 5.26
CA LEU A 179 1.80 -1.02 4.27
C LEU A 179 1.30 -0.77 2.84
N LEU A 180 -0.01 -0.78 2.61
CA LEU A 180 -0.59 -0.49 1.30
C LEU A 180 -0.28 0.94 0.84
N VAL A 181 -0.46 1.93 1.72
CA VAL A 181 -0.16 3.34 1.42
C VAL A 181 1.33 3.52 1.11
N SER A 182 2.23 2.94 1.90
CA SER A 182 3.67 3.02 1.65
C SER A 182 4.07 2.32 0.36
N GLY A 183 3.45 1.19 0.03
CA GLY A 183 3.64 0.48 -1.24
C GLY A 183 3.26 1.34 -2.45
N TRP A 184 2.10 1.99 -2.42
CA TRP A 184 1.67 2.92 -3.47
C TRP A 184 2.62 4.11 -3.61
N LEU A 185 3.06 4.67 -2.49
CA LEU A 185 3.98 5.80 -2.48
C LEU A 185 5.34 5.42 -3.06
N LEU A 186 5.90 4.29 -2.65
CA LEU A 186 7.13 3.74 -3.24
C LEU A 186 6.96 3.45 -4.73
N MET A 187 5.85 2.85 -5.14
CA MET A 187 5.63 2.46 -6.52
C MET A 187 5.53 3.67 -7.46
N TYR A 188 4.83 4.74 -7.06
CA TYR A 188 4.60 5.89 -7.94
C TYR A 188 5.61 7.02 -7.76
N ALA A 189 5.93 7.41 -6.54
CA ALA A 189 6.93 8.46 -6.31
C ALA A 189 8.35 7.96 -6.59
N GLY A 190 8.60 6.69 -6.35
CA GLY A 190 9.89 6.05 -6.57
C GLY A 190 10.29 5.90 -8.04
N ILE A 191 9.37 6.03 -9.01
CA ILE A 191 9.68 6.04 -10.46
C ILE A 191 10.81 7.03 -10.77
N PHE A 192 10.89 8.14 -10.04
CA PHE A 192 11.94 9.13 -10.23
C PHE A 192 13.35 8.52 -10.12
N PHE A 193 13.54 7.58 -9.18
CA PHE A 193 14.84 6.91 -9.02
C PHE A 193 15.22 6.03 -10.21
N LEU A 194 14.25 5.55 -10.99
CA LEU A 194 14.52 4.81 -12.22
C LEU A 194 15.12 5.70 -13.31
N GLY A 195 14.86 6.99 -13.26
CA GLY A 195 15.49 7.97 -14.15
C GLY A 195 17.02 7.96 -14.08
N PHE A 196 17.59 7.60 -12.92
CA PHE A 196 19.04 7.45 -12.74
C PHE A 196 19.63 6.25 -13.50
N GLY A 197 18.80 5.33 -14.00
CA GLY A 197 19.22 4.23 -14.87
C GLY A 197 19.72 4.67 -16.25
N GLY A 198 19.59 5.95 -16.64
CA GLY A 198 20.10 6.49 -17.90
C GLY A 198 21.62 6.48 -18.01
N SER A 199 22.35 6.42 -16.88
CA SER A 199 23.82 6.38 -16.86
C SER A 199 24.32 5.20 -16.05
N ARG A 200 25.42 4.57 -16.49
CA ARG A 200 26.09 3.48 -15.76
C ARG A 200 26.60 3.93 -14.37
N TRP A 201 26.94 5.19 -14.20
CA TRP A 201 27.45 5.70 -12.92
C TRP A 201 26.38 5.88 -11.86
N THR A 202 25.14 6.06 -12.29
CA THR A 202 23.99 6.32 -11.40
C THR A 202 22.99 5.14 -11.36
N SER A 203 23.20 4.11 -12.18
CA SER A 203 22.31 2.95 -12.30
C SER A 203 22.10 2.20 -10.98
N ASP A 204 23.07 2.23 -10.07
CA ASP A 204 22.96 1.60 -8.75
C ASP A 204 21.80 2.20 -7.93
N MET A 205 21.49 3.48 -8.13
CA MET A 205 20.33 4.11 -7.47
C MET A 205 19.01 3.51 -7.98
N ALA A 206 18.90 3.27 -9.29
CA ALA A 206 17.75 2.62 -9.89
C ALA A 206 17.61 1.16 -9.44
N ILE A 207 18.72 0.42 -9.37
CA ILE A 207 18.76 -0.98 -8.92
C ILE A 207 18.37 -1.08 -7.44
N ASN A 208 18.90 -0.23 -6.59
CA ASN A 208 18.59 -0.23 -5.17
C ASN A 208 17.13 0.15 -4.90
N TYR A 209 16.57 1.07 -5.68
CA TYR A 209 15.14 1.36 -5.62
C TYR A 209 14.31 0.11 -5.89
N TYR A 210 14.60 -0.64 -6.96
CA TYR A 210 13.89 -1.87 -7.27
C TYR A 210 13.99 -2.92 -6.17
N LYS A 211 15.15 -3.07 -5.56
CA LYS A 211 15.32 -3.98 -4.41
C LYS A 211 14.47 -3.61 -3.19
N THR A 212 14.13 -2.33 -3.06
CA THR A 212 13.30 -1.85 -1.94
C THR A 212 11.81 -2.00 -2.21
N VAL A 213 11.40 -1.91 -3.48
CA VAL A 213 9.98 -2.00 -3.89
C VAL A 213 9.50 -3.44 -4.00
N LEU A 214 10.38 -4.37 -4.38
CA LEU A 214 10.11 -5.80 -4.52
C LEU A 214 10.43 -6.58 -3.25
#